data_1d5a15a922831764adc506243b4501c6
#
_entry.id   1d5a15a922831764adc506243b4501c6
#
_cell.length_a   1.000
_cell.length_b   1.000
_cell.length_c   1.000
_cell.angle_alpha   90.00
_cell.angle_beta   90.00
_cell.angle_gamma   90.00
#
_symmetry.space_group_name_H-M   'P 1'
#
loop_
_entity.id
_entity.type
_entity.pdbx_description
1 polymer ?
#
loop_
_entity_poly.entity_id
_entity_poly.type
_entity_poly.pdbx_seq_one_letter_code
_entity_poly.pdbx_strand_id
1 'polypeptide(L)'
;MNMETGTTELAPERDLCGRLIGVIQSRQQLKPLCDSLNTLGIREVEVFDGPAGVTKLEKWKEGVSRYFFGDMEGKMLRRYVHAVRNDHILFAAVVEAETFSNAAETARTQGATEMTHFGQFVIANA
;
A
#
# COMPACT_ATOMS: atom_id res chain seq x y z
N MET A 1 17.41 -23.59 1.81
CA MET A 1 16.87 -22.97 1.99
C MET A 1 16.48 -22.63 1.90
N ASN A 2 16.40 -22.56 1.81
CA ASN A 2 15.67 -21.93 1.87
C ASN A 2 15.29 -21.36 2.02
N MET A 3 15.27 -21.55 2.18
CA MET A 3 14.71 -20.83 2.35
C MET A 3 14.30 -20.21 2.09
N GLU A 4 14.53 -20.04 2.04
CA GLU A 4 13.81 -19.32 1.88
C GLU A 4 13.10 -19.33 1.38
N THR A 5 13.13 -19.58 1.25
CA THR A 5 12.15 -19.72 0.82
C THR A 5 11.15 -19.85 1.32
N GLY A 6 11.07 -20.64 1.84
CA GLY A 6 9.87 -20.78 2.55
C GLY A 6 9.31 -19.56 3.04
N THR A 7 10.06 -18.78 3.25
CA THR A 7 9.61 -17.54 3.70
C THR A 7 8.75 -16.82 2.73
N THR A 8 8.68 -17.33 1.53
CA THR A 8 7.96 -16.57 0.55
C THR A 8 6.48 -16.62 0.72
N GLU A 9 5.97 -17.67 1.34
CA GLU A 9 4.59 -17.54 1.65
C GLU A 9 4.45 -16.86 2.97
N LEU A 10 5.09 -15.80 3.06
CA LEU A 10 5.15 -15.03 4.25
C LEU A 10 3.79 -14.65 4.72
N ALA A 11 3.70 -14.47 6.00
CA ALA A 11 2.48 -13.99 6.58
C ALA A 11 2.08 -12.68 5.91
N PRO A 12 0.79 -12.49 5.68
CA PRO A 12 0.33 -11.29 4.98
C PRO A 12 0.79 -9.99 5.60
N GLU A 13 0.98 -9.96 6.90
CA GLU A 13 1.37 -8.70 7.51
C GLU A 13 2.74 -8.25 7.04
N ARG A 14 3.59 -9.16 6.59
CA ARG A 14 4.89 -8.75 6.08
C ARG A 14 4.77 -8.00 4.77
N ASP A 15 3.75 -8.33 4.01
CA ASP A 15 3.51 -7.60 2.77
C ASP A 15 3.06 -6.18 3.02
N LEU A 16 2.41 -5.95 4.15
CA LEU A 16 1.91 -4.62 4.47
C LEU A 16 2.93 -3.78 5.20
N CYS A 17 3.79 -4.41 5.98
CA CYS A 17 4.75 -3.67 6.78
C CYS A 17 5.71 -2.91 5.89
N GLY A 18 5.92 -1.65 6.20
CA GLY A 18 6.84 -0.84 5.44
C GLY A 18 6.29 -0.38 4.12
N ARG A 19 4.97 -0.42 3.94
CA ARG A 19 4.39 0.05 2.69
C ARG A 19 3.70 1.37 2.86
N LEU A 20 3.92 2.24 1.88
CA LEU A 20 3.14 3.45 1.73
C LEU A 20 1.99 3.12 0.80
N ILE A 21 0.78 3.26 1.29
CA ILE A 21 -0.42 2.93 0.52
C ILE A 21 -1.21 4.20 0.31
N GLY A 22 -1.69 4.39 -0.91
CA GLY A 22 -2.48 5.55 -1.21
C GLY A 22 -3.38 5.33 -2.40
N VAL A 23 -4.19 6.33 -2.70
CA VAL A 23 -5.21 6.24 -3.74
C VAL A 23 -4.94 7.30 -4.79
N ILE A 24 -5.01 6.91 -6.05
CA ILE A 24 -5.02 7.86 -7.16
C ILE A 24 -6.31 7.66 -7.95
N GLN A 25 -6.70 8.67 -8.70
CA GLN A 25 -8.02 8.67 -9.29
C GLN A 25 -8.06 8.11 -10.69
N SER A 26 -6.93 8.05 -11.37
CA SER A 26 -6.93 7.55 -12.74
C SER A 26 -5.61 6.88 -13.06
N ARG A 27 -5.65 6.02 -14.08
CA ARG A 27 -4.45 5.35 -14.54
C ARG A 27 -3.42 6.31 -15.13
N GLN A 28 -3.87 7.47 -15.55
CA GLN A 28 -2.95 8.45 -16.11
C GLN A 28 -1.98 8.98 -15.05
N GLN A 29 -2.36 8.92 -13.79
CA GLN A 29 -1.49 9.36 -12.72
C GLN A 29 -0.45 8.32 -12.35
N LEU A 30 -0.63 7.08 -12.78
CA LEU A 30 0.17 5.97 -12.28
C LEU A 30 1.63 6.07 -12.73
N LYS A 31 1.86 6.34 -14.01
CA LYS A 31 3.24 6.39 -14.48
C LYS A 31 4.02 7.56 -13.88
N PRO A 32 3.48 8.78 -13.85
CA PRO A 32 4.21 9.86 -13.20
C PRO A 32 4.46 9.57 -11.72
N LEU A 33 3.51 8.94 -11.06
CA LEU A 33 3.68 8.57 -9.65
C LEU A 33 4.86 7.61 -9.51
N CYS A 34 4.86 6.55 -10.28
CA CYS A 34 5.93 5.56 -10.19
C CYS A 34 7.28 6.15 -10.56
N ASP A 35 7.31 6.98 -11.59
CA ASP A 35 8.55 7.63 -11.99
C ASP A 35 9.09 8.51 -10.86
N SER A 36 8.21 9.26 -10.23
CA SER A 36 8.62 10.13 -9.15
C SER A 36 9.13 9.34 -7.95
N LEU A 37 8.46 8.25 -7.62
CA LEU A 37 8.93 7.41 -6.53
C LEU A 37 10.26 6.75 -6.85
N ASN A 38 10.48 6.40 -8.11
CA ASN A 38 11.75 5.83 -8.52
C ASN A 38 12.92 6.76 -8.26
N THR A 39 12.70 8.06 -8.35
CA THR A 39 13.78 9.00 -8.08
C THR A 39 14.22 8.96 -6.64
N LEU A 40 13.39 8.42 -5.76
CA LEU A 40 13.73 8.24 -4.37
C LEU A 40 14.25 6.84 -4.07
N GLY A 41 14.48 6.04 -5.11
CA GLY A 41 14.94 4.67 -4.93
C GLY A 41 13.85 3.67 -4.66
N ILE A 42 12.59 4.07 -4.75
CA ILE A 42 11.46 3.20 -4.49
C ILE A 42 11.08 2.51 -5.78
N ARG A 43 11.30 1.20 -5.84
CA ARG A 43 11.10 0.46 -7.08
C ARG A 43 9.96 -0.52 -7.03
N GLU A 44 9.55 -0.94 -5.83
CA GLU A 44 8.51 -1.95 -5.70
C GLU A 44 7.20 -1.26 -5.41
N VAL A 45 6.40 -1.11 -6.44
CA VAL A 45 5.07 -0.50 -6.31
C VAL A 45 4.07 -1.48 -6.87
N GLU A 46 3.15 -1.89 -6.02
CA GLU A 46 2.08 -2.79 -6.42
C GLU A 46 0.83 -1.97 -6.67
N VAL A 47 0.06 -2.36 -7.68
CA VAL A 47 -1.11 -1.60 -8.10
C VAL A 47 -2.34 -2.48 -7.97
N PHE A 48 -3.40 -1.91 -7.42
CA PHE A 48 -4.66 -2.61 -7.25
C PHE A 48 -5.75 -1.81 -7.97
N ASP A 49 -6.34 -2.42 -8.98
CA ASP A 49 -7.46 -1.77 -9.66
C ASP A 49 -8.43 -2.85 -10.14
N GLY A 50 -9.68 -2.45 -10.31
CA GLY A 50 -10.70 -3.33 -10.81
C GLY A 50 -11.01 -4.50 -9.87
N PRO A 51 -11.79 -5.47 -10.36
CA PRO A 51 -12.19 -6.60 -9.52
C PRO A 51 -11.02 -7.42 -9.00
N ALA A 52 -9.96 -7.57 -9.80
CA ALA A 52 -8.78 -8.30 -9.34
C ALA A 52 -8.12 -7.57 -8.18
N GLY A 53 -8.09 -6.23 -8.24
CA GLY A 53 -7.54 -5.45 -7.15
C GLY A 53 -8.34 -5.59 -5.88
N VAL A 54 -9.66 -5.60 -6.01
CA VAL A 54 -10.53 -5.82 -4.85
C VAL A 54 -10.24 -7.17 -4.22
N THR A 55 -10.11 -8.20 -5.03
CA THR A 55 -9.84 -9.53 -4.51
C THR A 55 -8.54 -9.58 -3.73
N LYS A 56 -7.50 -8.96 -4.25
CA LYS A 56 -6.21 -8.93 -3.54
C LYS A 56 -6.33 -8.18 -2.23
N LEU A 57 -7.05 -7.06 -2.23
CA LEU A 57 -7.21 -6.29 -1.00
C LEU A 57 -8.01 -7.05 0.04
N GLU A 58 -9.00 -7.82 -0.39
CA GLU A 58 -9.77 -8.60 0.55
C GLU A 58 -8.89 -9.65 1.22
N LYS A 59 -7.97 -10.23 0.48
CA LYS A 59 -7.03 -11.18 1.07
C LYS A 59 -6.10 -10.49 2.06
N TRP A 60 -5.63 -9.31 1.73
CA TRP A 60 -4.82 -8.53 2.67
C TRP A 60 -5.60 -8.24 3.93
N LYS A 61 -6.86 -7.86 3.77
CA LYS A 61 -7.70 -7.52 4.92
C LYS A 61 -7.86 -8.70 5.85
N GLU A 62 -8.03 -9.88 5.29
CA GLU A 62 -8.13 -11.09 6.12
C GLU A 62 -6.85 -11.33 6.89
N GLY A 63 -5.71 -11.13 6.24
CA GLY A 63 -4.42 -11.31 6.91
C GLY A 63 -4.22 -10.33 8.03
N VAL A 64 -4.59 -9.08 7.78
CA VAL A 64 -4.45 -8.04 8.80
C VAL A 64 -5.35 -8.36 10.00
N SER A 65 -6.57 -8.80 9.75
CA SER A 65 -7.47 -9.15 10.84
C SER A 65 -6.90 -10.23 11.74
N ARG A 66 -6.07 -11.09 11.17
CA ARG A 66 -5.48 -12.18 11.94
C ARG A 66 -4.36 -11.72 12.84
N TYR A 67 -3.59 -10.72 12.41
CA TYR A 67 -2.37 -10.34 13.09
C TYR A 67 -2.41 -9.01 13.78
N PHE A 68 -3.31 -8.14 13.40
CA PHE A 68 -3.40 -6.81 13.97
C PHE A 68 -4.70 -6.68 14.71
N PHE A 69 -4.63 -6.05 15.85
CA PHE A 69 -5.80 -5.97 16.72
C PHE A 69 -6.40 -4.58 16.75
N GLY A 70 -5.78 -3.63 16.10
CA GLY A 70 -6.30 -2.28 16.07
C GLY A 70 -7.38 -2.13 15.02
N ASP A 71 -8.35 -1.30 15.32
CA ASP A 71 -9.40 -1.02 14.35
C ASP A 71 -8.92 -0.18 13.19
N MET A 72 -7.84 0.56 13.38
CA MET A 72 -7.41 1.52 12.39
C MET A 72 -7.02 0.85 11.08
N GLU A 73 -6.26 -0.26 11.17
CA GLU A 73 -5.86 -0.97 9.97
C GLU A 73 -7.07 -1.48 9.22
N GLY A 74 -8.01 -2.04 9.95
CA GLY A 74 -9.22 -2.56 9.34
C GLY A 74 -10.03 -1.46 8.67
N LYS A 75 -10.13 -0.31 9.33
CA LYS A 75 -10.86 0.81 8.76
C LYS A 75 -10.21 1.32 7.49
N MET A 76 -8.88 1.43 7.50
CA MET A 76 -8.19 1.91 6.31
C MET A 76 -8.34 0.93 5.16
N LEU A 77 -8.26 -0.37 5.44
CA LEU A 77 -8.40 -1.34 4.37
C LEU A 77 -9.82 -1.33 3.80
N ARG A 78 -10.82 -1.12 4.63
CA ARG A 78 -12.17 -1.01 4.11
C ARG A 78 -12.32 0.22 3.21
N ARG A 79 -11.69 1.32 3.57
CA ARG A 79 -11.67 2.51 2.72
C ARG A 79 -11.01 2.22 1.39
N TYR A 80 -9.91 1.49 1.42
CA TYR A 80 -9.18 1.17 0.20
C TYR A 80 -9.99 0.26 -0.70
N VAL A 81 -10.64 -0.74 -0.11
CA VAL A 81 -11.52 -1.61 -0.90
C VAL A 81 -12.63 -0.78 -1.54
N HIS A 82 -13.22 0.13 -0.77
CA HIS A 82 -14.26 0.99 -1.29
C HIS A 82 -13.76 1.84 -2.46
N ALA A 83 -12.57 2.39 -2.33
CA ALA A 83 -12.01 3.23 -3.38
C ALA A 83 -11.83 2.43 -4.67
N VAL A 84 -11.28 1.23 -4.57
CA VAL A 84 -11.05 0.42 -5.76
C VAL A 84 -12.38 0.00 -6.39
N ARG A 85 -13.37 -0.28 -5.58
CA ARG A 85 -14.70 -0.60 -6.09
C ARG A 85 -15.35 0.58 -6.80
N ASN A 86 -14.90 1.79 -6.50
CA ASN A 86 -15.41 2.99 -7.14
C ASN A 86 -14.46 3.52 -8.21
N ASP A 87 -13.72 2.61 -8.81
CA ASP A 87 -12.88 2.89 -9.98
C ASP A 87 -11.67 3.74 -9.69
N HIS A 88 -11.32 3.89 -8.43
CA HIS A 88 -10.04 4.48 -8.08
C HIS A 88 -8.98 3.40 -8.09
N ILE A 89 -7.73 3.82 -8.07
CA ILE A 89 -6.60 2.90 -8.13
C ILE A 89 -5.83 3.04 -6.85
N LEU A 90 -5.46 1.90 -6.28
CA LEU A 90 -4.65 1.88 -5.09
C LEU A 90 -3.23 1.52 -5.46
N PHE A 91 -2.27 2.16 -4.85
CA PHE A 91 -0.88 1.75 -4.99
C PHE A 91 -0.32 1.43 -3.61
N ALA A 92 0.64 0.52 -3.60
CA ALA A 92 1.34 0.15 -2.38
C ALA A 92 2.82 0.07 -2.71
N ALA A 93 3.61 0.95 -2.11
CA ALA A 93 5.03 1.07 -2.39
C ALA A 93 5.82 0.65 -1.17
N VAL A 94 6.87 -0.13 -1.38
CA VAL A 94 7.75 -0.53 -0.29
C VAL A 94 8.70 0.63 0.02
N VAL A 95 8.57 1.22 1.20
CA VAL A 95 9.39 2.35 1.58
C VAL A 95 9.95 2.11 2.98
N GLU A 96 11.13 2.64 3.21
CA GLU A 96 11.71 2.60 4.53
C GLU A 96 11.23 3.78 5.35
N ALA A 97 11.28 3.61 6.66
CA ALA A 97 10.70 4.59 7.56
C ALA A 97 11.28 5.98 7.33
N GLU A 98 12.59 6.07 7.13
CA GLU A 98 13.21 7.37 6.98
C GLU A 98 12.89 8.02 5.64
N THR A 99 12.38 7.24 4.68
CA THR A 99 12.02 7.78 3.38
C THR A 99 10.53 8.09 3.28
N PHE A 100 9.77 7.69 4.29
CA PHE A 100 8.32 7.77 4.20
C PHE A 100 7.83 9.19 3.94
N SER A 101 8.33 10.17 4.68
CA SER A 101 7.84 11.54 4.52
C SER A 101 8.08 12.06 3.11
N ASN A 102 9.27 11.80 2.57
CA ASN A 102 9.57 12.24 1.21
C ASN A 102 8.72 11.51 0.20
N ALA A 103 8.52 10.21 0.40
CA ALA A 103 7.71 9.43 -0.51
C ALA A 103 6.26 9.91 -0.49
N ALA A 104 5.73 10.17 0.69
CA ALA A 104 4.35 10.63 0.81
C ALA A 104 4.17 11.99 0.15
N GLU A 105 5.12 12.89 0.36
CA GLU A 105 5.03 14.20 -0.25
C GLU A 105 5.12 14.10 -1.77
N THR A 106 6.02 13.27 -2.26
CA THR A 106 6.17 13.04 -3.69
C THR A 106 4.88 12.49 -4.28
N ALA A 107 4.29 11.51 -3.61
CA ALA A 107 3.04 10.94 -4.10
C ALA A 107 1.92 11.97 -4.07
N ARG A 108 1.89 12.80 -3.04
CA ARG A 108 0.84 13.81 -2.94
C ARG A 108 0.92 14.80 -4.09
N THR A 109 2.11 15.18 -4.50
CA THR A 109 2.23 16.11 -5.63
C THR A 109 1.78 15.46 -6.94
N GLN A 110 1.71 14.14 -6.98
CA GLN A 110 1.18 13.43 -8.15
C GLN A 110 -0.30 13.12 -8.00
N GLY A 111 -0.95 13.70 -7.00
CA GLY A 111 -2.38 13.56 -6.86
C GLY A 111 -2.84 12.43 -5.95
N ALA A 112 -1.94 11.78 -5.26
CA ALA A 112 -2.32 10.70 -4.36
C ALA A 112 -2.99 11.26 -3.10
N THR A 113 -3.96 10.50 -2.62
CA THR A 113 -4.70 10.86 -1.41
C THR A 113 -4.82 9.64 -0.52
N GLU A 114 -5.36 9.83 0.67
CA GLU A 114 -5.65 8.75 1.62
C GLU A 114 -4.43 7.90 1.91
N MET A 115 -3.30 8.54 2.11
CA MET A 115 -2.05 7.80 2.25
C MET A 115 -1.82 7.37 3.68
N THR A 116 -1.35 6.14 3.83
CA THR A 116 -1.03 5.55 5.12
C THR A 116 0.28 4.80 5.01
N HIS A 117 1.06 4.83 6.07
CA HIS A 117 2.25 4.00 6.15
C HIS A 117 1.94 2.86 7.11
N PHE A 118 1.83 1.65 6.58
CA PHE A 118 1.64 0.48 7.42
C PHE A 118 2.99 0.09 7.97
N GLY A 119 3.26 0.57 9.17
CA GLY A 119 4.51 0.26 9.84
C GLY A 119 4.34 -0.91 10.76
N GLN A 120 5.28 -1.04 11.68
CA GLN A 120 5.27 -2.20 12.54
C GLN A 120 4.12 -2.18 13.53
N PHE A 121 3.88 -1.05 14.11
CA PHE A 121 2.84 -0.96 15.13
C PHE A 121 1.95 0.24 14.95
N VAL A 122 2.25 1.07 13.97
CA VAL A 122 1.63 2.37 13.86
C VAL A 122 1.25 2.63 12.42
N ILE A 123 0.09 3.22 12.23
CA ILE A 123 -0.29 3.75 10.94
C ILE A 123 -0.15 5.26 11.03
N ALA A 124 0.64 5.81 10.13
CA ALA A 124 0.84 7.24 10.08
C ALA A 124 0.15 7.78 8.85
N ASN A 125 -0.77 8.71 9.06
CA ASN A 125 -1.44 9.36 7.95
C ASN A 125 -0.54 10.43 7.37
N ALA A 126 -0.43 10.42 6.08
CA ALA A 126 0.43 11.39 5.40
C ALA A 126 -0.35 12.59 4.90
#